data_955cfd5594a9ca72fe80cfd78f511647
#
_entry.id   955cfd5594a9ca72fe80cfd78f511647
#
_cell.length_a   1.000
_cell.length_b   1.000
_cell.length_c   1.000
_cell.angle_alpha   90.00
_cell.angle_beta   90.00
_cell.angle_gamma   90.00
#
_symmetry.space_group_name_H-M   'P 1'
#
loop_
_entity.id
_entity.type
_entity.pdbx_description
1 polymer ?
#
loop_
_entity_poly.entity_id
_entity_poly.type
_entity_poly.pdbx_seq_one_letter_code
_entity_poly.pdbx_strand_id
1 'polypeptide(L)'
;MTGLVRHADAMDAAGIGRVHVEGWRQAYAHILSAELLAGLDPVARGERWRRTLANPHEGDRVSVLEVDGEIRGFASSGLSVEIPPLRDIQLYAIYQLESEHGSGSGQQLLDAVVGDDPAELWVAEFNPRAIAFYRRNGFEFDGTQKLHPDWENLSEVRMVR
;
A
#
# COMPACT_ATOMS: atom_id res chain seq x y z
N MET A 1 -1.20 -16.84 15.45
CA MET A 1 -2.02 -15.82 16.13
C MET A 1 -2.76 -14.98 15.13
N THR A 2 -3.99 -14.68 15.41
CA THR A 2 -4.83 -13.90 14.50
C THR A 2 -4.51 -12.42 14.68
N GLY A 3 -4.16 -11.74 13.59
CA GLY A 3 -3.97 -10.31 13.61
C GLY A 3 -5.30 -9.56 13.66
N LEU A 4 -5.26 -8.35 14.18
CA LEU A 4 -6.39 -7.43 14.24
C LEU A 4 -6.20 -6.33 13.20
N VAL A 5 -7.17 -6.17 12.29
CA VAL A 5 -7.23 -5.02 11.39
C VAL A 5 -8.12 -3.96 12.04
N ARG A 6 -7.59 -2.74 12.16
CA ARG A 6 -8.29 -1.60 12.76
C ARG A 6 -7.86 -0.29 12.10
N HIS A 7 -8.59 0.77 12.34
CA HIS A 7 -8.17 2.10 11.88
C HIS A 7 -6.84 2.49 12.53
N ALA A 8 -6.00 3.16 11.74
CA ALA A 8 -4.74 3.71 12.22
C ALA A 8 -4.97 4.98 13.06
N ASP A 9 -4.13 5.17 14.06
CA ASP A 9 -4.01 6.42 14.79
C ASP A 9 -2.57 6.94 14.75
N ALA A 10 -2.34 8.12 15.33
CA ALA A 10 -1.02 8.76 15.29
C ALA A 10 0.10 7.92 15.92
N MET A 11 -0.24 7.05 16.88
CA MET A 11 0.73 6.16 17.53
C MET A 11 1.25 5.06 16.61
N ASP A 12 0.54 4.78 15.52
CA ASP A 12 0.91 3.73 14.57
C ASP A 12 1.94 4.19 13.54
N ALA A 13 2.20 5.48 13.44
CA ALA A 13 3.00 6.06 12.37
C ALA A 13 4.40 5.43 12.23
N ALA A 14 5.11 5.20 13.33
CA ALA A 14 6.43 4.57 13.31
C ALA A 14 6.34 3.12 12.79
N GLY A 15 5.35 2.37 13.24
CA GLY A 15 5.11 1.00 12.77
C GLY A 15 4.75 0.95 11.29
N ILE A 16 3.91 1.87 10.83
CA ILE A 16 3.57 1.97 9.40
C ILE A 16 4.81 2.29 8.57
N GLY A 17 5.64 3.25 9.03
CA GLY A 17 6.89 3.60 8.34
C GLY A 17 7.84 2.41 8.20
N ARG A 18 7.99 1.63 9.25
CA ARG A 18 8.80 0.40 9.24
C ARG A 18 8.25 -0.63 8.25
N VAL A 19 6.96 -0.90 8.29
CA VAL A 19 6.32 -1.86 7.38
C VAL A 19 6.40 -1.38 5.93
N HIS A 20 6.25 -0.08 5.70
CA HIS A 20 6.31 0.50 4.36
C HIS A 20 7.69 0.27 3.72
N VAL A 21 8.76 0.54 4.47
CA VAL A 21 10.13 0.32 3.99
C VAL A 21 10.42 -1.17 3.84
N GLU A 22 10.11 -1.97 4.84
CA GLU A 22 10.37 -3.41 4.79
C GLU A 22 9.53 -4.10 3.73
N GLY A 23 8.27 -3.71 3.58
CA GLY A 23 7.39 -4.19 2.51
C GLY A 23 7.94 -3.91 1.12
N TRP A 24 8.52 -2.71 0.90
CA TRP A 24 9.21 -2.38 -0.34
C TRP A 24 10.43 -3.27 -0.57
N ARG A 25 11.25 -3.47 0.46
CA ARG A 25 12.43 -4.34 0.36
C ARG A 25 12.04 -5.77 0.00
N GLN A 26 10.99 -6.29 0.60
CA GLN A 26 10.51 -7.65 0.32
C GLN A 26 9.87 -7.75 -1.07
N ALA A 27 9.02 -6.80 -1.43
CA ALA A 27 8.28 -6.84 -2.69
C ALA A 27 9.16 -6.55 -3.91
N TYR A 28 10.17 -5.68 -3.79
CA TYR A 28 10.92 -5.17 -4.93
C TYR A 28 12.38 -5.62 -4.97
N ALA A 29 12.77 -6.59 -4.15
CA ALA A 29 14.15 -7.11 -4.11
C ALA A 29 14.64 -7.63 -5.48
N HIS A 30 13.74 -8.07 -6.35
CA HIS A 30 14.05 -8.58 -7.69
C HIS A 30 13.80 -7.55 -8.81
N ILE A 31 13.36 -6.33 -8.45
CA ILE A 31 12.99 -5.28 -9.41
C ILE A 31 13.90 -4.06 -9.26
N LEU A 32 14.15 -3.63 -8.02
CA LEU A 32 14.95 -2.46 -7.70
C LEU A 32 16.33 -2.88 -7.19
N SER A 33 17.34 -1.99 -7.34
CA SER A 33 18.67 -2.27 -6.86
C SER A 33 18.73 -2.40 -5.34
N ALA A 34 19.68 -3.21 -4.87
CA ALA A 34 19.94 -3.33 -3.43
C ALA A 34 20.34 -1.99 -2.80
N GLU A 35 21.05 -1.15 -3.56
CA GLU A 35 21.47 0.18 -3.12
C GLU A 35 20.28 1.09 -2.86
N LEU A 36 19.33 1.16 -3.81
CA LEU A 36 18.11 1.96 -3.64
C LEU A 36 17.31 1.48 -2.43
N LEU A 37 17.10 0.17 -2.31
CA LEU A 37 16.32 -0.41 -1.21
C LEU A 37 16.98 -0.20 0.14
N ALA A 38 18.33 -0.31 0.22
CA ALA A 38 19.07 -0.05 1.45
C ALA A 38 19.03 1.42 1.88
N GLY A 39 18.88 2.33 0.90
CA GLY A 39 18.78 3.77 1.16
C GLY A 39 17.44 4.23 1.70
N LEU A 40 16.42 3.38 1.72
CA LEU A 40 15.12 3.71 2.29
C LEU A 40 15.25 3.84 3.83
N ASP A 41 14.70 4.93 4.36
CA ASP A 41 14.80 5.25 5.80
C ASP A 41 13.45 5.03 6.49
N PRO A 42 13.31 3.99 7.33
CA PRO A 42 12.04 3.73 8.02
C PRO A 42 11.67 4.83 9.02
N VAL A 43 12.64 5.52 9.61
CA VAL A 43 12.35 6.62 10.54
C VAL A 43 11.79 7.82 9.80
N ALA A 44 12.42 8.23 8.71
CA ALA A 44 11.94 9.32 7.86
C ALA A 44 10.53 9.00 7.30
N ARG A 45 10.29 7.75 6.90
CA ARG A 45 9.00 7.31 6.42
C ARG A 45 7.94 7.37 7.53
N GLY A 46 8.30 6.97 8.74
CA GLY A 46 7.42 7.08 9.91
C GLY A 46 7.04 8.52 10.23
N GLU A 47 7.99 9.47 10.13
CA GLU A 47 7.71 10.89 10.31
C GLU A 47 6.74 11.45 9.27
N ARG A 48 6.84 11.00 8.02
CA ARG A 48 5.87 11.36 6.97
C ARG A 48 4.49 10.82 7.31
N TRP A 49 4.40 9.57 7.76
CA TRP A 49 3.13 8.98 8.18
C TRP A 49 2.53 9.71 9.39
N ARG A 50 3.35 10.12 10.33
CA ARG A 50 2.89 10.90 11.48
C ARG A 50 2.21 12.19 11.04
N ARG A 51 2.80 12.90 10.07
CA ARG A 51 2.20 14.12 9.51
C ARG A 51 0.90 13.83 8.78
N THR A 52 0.87 12.76 8.00
CA THR A 52 -0.34 12.34 7.27
C THR A 52 -1.49 12.00 8.22
N LEU A 53 -1.21 11.23 9.27
CA LEU A 53 -2.23 10.83 10.23
C LEU A 53 -2.71 12.00 11.10
N ALA A 54 -1.84 12.98 11.36
CA ALA A 54 -2.20 14.18 12.12
C ALA A 54 -3.03 15.18 11.29
N ASN A 55 -2.91 15.15 9.97
CA ASN A 55 -3.57 16.09 9.05
C ASN A 55 -4.21 15.34 7.89
N PRO A 56 -5.23 14.50 8.15
CA PRO A 56 -5.87 13.74 7.09
C PRO A 56 -6.64 14.66 6.15
N HIS A 57 -6.61 14.31 4.86
CA HIS A 57 -7.48 14.95 3.88
C HIS A 57 -8.87 14.31 3.93
N GLU A 58 -9.86 15.04 3.43
CA GLU A 58 -11.21 14.48 3.31
C GLU A 58 -11.18 13.19 2.48
N GLY A 59 -11.81 12.15 3.00
CA GLY A 59 -11.88 10.84 2.35
C GLY A 59 -10.70 9.92 2.65
N ASP A 60 -9.65 10.39 3.32
CA ASP A 60 -8.52 9.53 3.69
C ASP A 60 -8.95 8.43 4.66
N ARG A 61 -8.51 7.21 4.35
CA ARG A 61 -8.70 6.04 5.20
C ARG A 61 -7.37 5.30 5.32
N VAL A 62 -6.95 5.06 6.55
CA VAL A 62 -5.74 4.28 6.84
C VAL A 62 -6.09 3.22 7.85
N SER A 63 -5.74 1.98 7.57
CA SER A 63 -5.91 0.84 8.46
C SER A 63 -4.60 0.11 8.67
N VAL A 64 -4.44 -0.50 9.80
CA VAL A 64 -3.27 -1.27 10.18
C VAL A 64 -3.64 -2.71 10.53
N LEU A 65 -2.70 -3.61 10.30
CA LEU A 65 -2.73 -4.97 10.82
C LEU A 65 -1.81 -5.01 12.03
N GLU A 66 -2.37 -5.27 13.19
CA GLU A 66 -1.63 -5.44 14.44
C GLU A 66 -1.59 -6.93 14.81
N VAL A 67 -0.39 -7.44 15.07
CA VAL A 67 -0.16 -8.82 15.52
C VAL A 67 0.74 -8.75 16.74
N ASP A 68 0.29 -9.26 17.87
CA ASP A 68 1.04 -9.26 19.13
C ASP A 68 1.54 -7.89 19.57
N GLY A 69 0.74 -6.85 19.32
CA GLY A 69 1.09 -5.47 19.66
C GLY A 69 2.01 -4.77 18.67
N GLU A 70 2.37 -5.42 17.57
CA GLU A 70 3.22 -4.85 16.52
C GLU A 70 2.44 -4.63 15.23
N ILE A 71 2.72 -3.53 14.55
CA ILE A 71 2.18 -3.28 13.21
C ILE A 71 2.92 -4.17 12.21
N ARG A 72 2.18 -5.01 11.50
CA ARG A 72 2.69 -5.96 10.51
C ARG A 72 2.16 -5.73 9.10
N GLY A 73 1.25 -4.80 8.94
CA GLY A 73 0.68 -4.42 7.66
C GLY A 73 -0.09 -3.11 7.75
N PHE A 74 -0.37 -2.51 6.61
CA PHE A 74 -1.24 -1.34 6.53
C PHE A 74 -1.85 -1.20 5.13
N ALA A 75 -2.92 -0.42 5.04
CA ALA A 75 -3.51 0.01 3.79
C ALA A 75 -3.93 1.48 3.90
N SER A 76 -3.88 2.18 2.77
CA SER A 76 -4.23 3.60 2.68
C SER A 76 -5.00 3.87 1.40
N SER A 77 -6.09 4.60 1.51
CA SER A 77 -6.90 5.06 0.39
C SER A 77 -7.40 6.49 0.62
N GLY A 78 -7.92 7.09 -0.41
CA GLY A 78 -8.52 8.41 -0.35
C GLY A 78 -9.08 8.82 -1.70
N LEU A 79 -9.34 10.11 -1.88
CA LEU A 79 -9.75 10.63 -3.18
C LEU A 79 -8.63 10.45 -4.20
N SER A 80 -8.98 10.12 -5.44
CA SER A 80 -8.00 9.94 -6.50
C SER A 80 -7.20 11.23 -6.70
N VAL A 81 -5.89 11.07 -6.87
CA VAL A 81 -4.97 12.17 -7.21
C VAL A 81 -4.73 12.28 -8.72
N GLU A 82 -5.35 11.42 -9.50
CA GLU A 82 -5.23 11.45 -10.97
C GLU A 82 -6.04 12.58 -11.58
N ILE A 83 -5.55 13.13 -12.71
CA ILE A 83 -6.20 14.22 -13.42
C ILE A 83 -6.33 13.84 -14.90
N PRO A 84 -7.54 13.49 -15.40
CA PRO A 84 -8.78 13.29 -14.64
C PRO A 84 -8.78 11.95 -13.89
N PRO A 85 -9.50 11.84 -12.78
CA PRO A 85 -9.66 10.55 -12.11
C PRO A 85 -10.59 9.63 -12.92
N LEU A 86 -10.30 8.32 -12.89
CA LEU A 86 -11.21 7.31 -13.45
C LEU A 86 -12.23 6.85 -12.41
N ARG A 87 -11.86 6.96 -11.15
CA ARG A 87 -12.72 6.63 -10.01
C ARG A 87 -12.53 7.69 -8.94
N ASP A 88 -13.51 7.86 -8.09
CA ASP A 88 -13.42 8.82 -6.98
C ASP A 88 -12.39 8.37 -5.95
N ILE A 89 -12.28 7.06 -5.74
CA ILE A 89 -11.39 6.47 -4.74
C ILE A 89 -10.16 5.88 -5.40
N GLN A 90 -9.00 6.16 -4.78
CA GLN A 90 -7.73 5.53 -5.14
C GLN A 90 -7.19 4.75 -3.93
N LEU A 91 -6.80 3.50 -4.15
CA LEU A 91 -5.97 2.77 -3.21
C LEU A 91 -4.53 3.25 -3.40
N TYR A 92 -3.98 3.93 -2.38
CA TYR A 92 -2.63 4.49 -2.46
C TYR A 92 -1.55 3.45 -2.18
N ALA A 93 -1.80 2.59 -1.20
CA ALA A 93 -0.83 1.58 -0.79
C ALA A 93 -1.51 0.47 0.00
N ILE A 94 -0.99 -0.74 -0.14
CA ILE A 94 -1.26 -1.86 0.75
C ILE A 94 0.01 -2.68 0.85
N TYR A 95 0.52 -2.86 2.05
CA TYR A 95 1.71 -3.66 2.32
C TYR A 95 1.51 -4.47 3.59
N GLN A 96 2.02 -5.68 3.57
CA GLN A 96 2.14 -6.51 4.76
C GLN A 96 3.45 -7.28 4.69
N LEU A 97 4.02 -7.58 5.85
CA LEU A 97 5.24 -8.36 5.91
C LEU A 97 4.98 -9.78 5.37
N GLU A 98 6.02 -10.39 4.79
CA GLU A 98 5.90 -11.75 4.22
C GLU A 98 5.35 -12.76 5.22
N SER A 99 5.69 -12.59 6.51
CA SER A 99 5.18 -13.47 7.57
C SER A 99 3.66 -13.51 7.65
N GLU A 100 2.98 -12.45 7.15
CA GLU A 100 1.52 -12.33 7.20
C GLU A 100 0.85 -12.74 5.87
N HIS A 101 1.65 -13.08 4.86
CA HIS A 101 1.10 -13.50 3.58
C HIS A 101 0.30 -14.80 3.71
N GLY A 102 -0.86 -14.86 3.06
CA GLY A 102 -1.73 -16.04 3.10
C GLY A 102 -2.62 -16.15 4.34
N SER A 103 -2.54 -15.20 5.27
CA SER A 103 -3.36 -15.19 6.49
C SER A 103 -4.79 -14.65 6.28
N GLY A 104 -5.07 -14.04 5.12
CA GLY A 104 -6.32 -13.35 4.86
C GLY A 104 -6.33 -11.88 5.30
N SER A 105 -5.27 -11.42 5.96
CA SER A 105 -5.18 -10.05 6.46
C SER A 105 -5.12 -9.00 5.35
N GLY A 106 -4.53 -9.34 4.20
CA GLY A 106 -4.52 -8.45 3.04
C GLY A 106 -5.93 -8.12 2.56
N GLN A 107 -6.83 -9.10 2.55
CA GLN A 107 -8.23 -8.89 2.22
C GLN A 107 -8.91 -7.99 3.23
N GLN A 108 -8.69 -8.23 4.53
CA GLN A 108 -9.27 -7.41 5.60
C GLN A 108 -8.77 -5.96 5.51
N LEU A 109 -7.49 -5.74 5.18
CA LEU A 109 -6.94 -4.41 5.00
C LEU A 109 -7.59 -3.68 3.81
N LEU A 110 -7.74 -4.36 2.67
CA LEU A 110 -8.40 -3.79 1.50
C LEU A 110 -9.86 -3.45 1.80
N ASP A 111 -10.58 -4.36 2.45
CA ASP A 111 -11.98 -4.16 2.81
C ASP A 111 -12.15 -2.96 3.74
N ALA A 112 -11.20 -2.73 4.64
CA ALA A 112 -11.26 -1.62 5.60
C ALA A 112 -11.11 -0.24 4.96
N VAL A 113 -10.36 -0.13 3.84
CA VAL A 113 -10.06 1.18 3.22
C VAL A 113 -10.79 1.42 1.90
N VAL A 114 -11.21 0.37 1.18
CA VAL A 114 -11.94 0.50 -0.09
C VAL A 114 -13.29 -0.22 -0.04
N GLY A 115 -13.35 -1.38 0.61
CA GLY A 115 -14.55 -2.21 0.61
C GLY A 115 -14.89 -2.66 -0.80
N ASP A 116 -16.19 -2.57 -1.15
CA ASP A 116 -16.71 -2.93 -2.47
C ASP A 116 -16.83 -1.73 -3.42
N ASP A 117 -16.34 -0.57 -3.02
CA ASP A 117 -16.44 0.65 -3.82
C ASP A 117 -15.63 0.53 -5.12
N PRO A 118 -16.11 1.17 -6.23
CA PRO A 118 -15.27 1.39 -7.38
C PRO A 118 -14.01 2.15 -6.99
N ALA A 119 -12.86 1.72 -7.53
CA ALA A 119 -11.58 2.30 -7.17
C ALA A 119 -10.55 2.12 -8.29
N GLU A 120 -9.48 2.90 -8.23
CA GLU A 120 -8.32 2.76 -9.10
C GLU A 120 -7.05 2.63 -8.26
N LEU A 121 -6.02 2.02 -8.84
CA LEU A 121 -4.74 1.84 -8.19
C LEU A 121 -3.60 1.73 -9.22
N TRP A 122 -2.39 1.96 -8.75
CA TRP A 122 -1.16 1.66 -9.48
C TRP A 122 -0.44 0.50 -8.80
N VAL A 123 0.07 -0.42 -9.60
CA VAL A 123 0.81 -1.59 -9.11
C VAL A 123 2.05 -1.81 -9.97
N ALA A 124 3.16 -2.21 -9.34
CA ALA A 124 4.36 -2.55 -10.08
C ALA A 124 4.06 -3.68 -11.07
N GLU A 125 4.42 -3.48 -12.34
CA GLU A 125 4.14 -4.41 -13.43
C GLU A 125 4.69 -5.80 -13.18
N PHE A 126 5.85 -5.89 -12.52
CA PHE A 126 6.53 -7.15 -12.23
C PHE A 126 6.29 -7.65 -10.81
N ASN A 127 5.14 -7.31 -10.22
CA ASN A 127 4.69 -7.84 -8.94
C ASN A 127 3.46 -8.75 -9.16
N PRO A 128 3.66 -10.01 -9.59
CA PRO A 128 2.56 -10.90 -9.94
C PRO A 128 1.65 -11.24 -8.76
N ARG A 129 2.20 -11.26 -7.55
CA ARG A 129 1.44 -11.54 -6.33
C ARG A 129 0.39 -10.46 -6.08
N ALA A 130 0.79 -9.19 -6.13
CA ALA A 130 -0.13 -8.08 -5.95
C ALA A 130 -1.18 -8.02 -7.05
N ILE A 131 -0.76 -8.21 -8.30
CA ILE A 131 -1.67 -8.22 -9.45
C ILE A 131 -2.73 -9.33 -9.30
N ALA A 132 -2.33 -10.53 -8.91
CA ALA A 132 -3.25 -11.64 -8.68
C ALA A 132 -4.25 -11.33 -7.55
N PHE A 133 -3.77 -10.70 -6.47
CA PHE A 133 -4.61 -10.27 -5.37
C PHE A 133 -5.66 -9.24 -5.83
N TYR A 134 -5.25 -8.23 -6.59
CA TYR A 134 -6.18 -7.22 -7.11
C TYR A 134 -7.19 -7.81 -8.09
N ARG A 135 -6.76 -8.73 -8.96
CA ARG A 135 -7.68 -9.43 -9.87
C ARG A 135 -8.75 -10.20 -9.13
N ARG A 136 -8.39 -10.89 -8.04
CA ARG A 136 -9.39 -11.58 -7.20
C ARG A 136 -10.41 -10.63 -6.59
N ASN A 137 -10.07 -9.35 -6.49
CA ASN A 137 -10.93 -8.30 -5.97
C ASN A 137 -11.61 -7.47 -7.06
N GLY A 138 -11.61 -7.96 -8.30
CA GLY A 138 -12.35 -7.34 -9.41
C GLY A 138 -11.61 -6.24 -10.14
N PHE A 139 -10.33 -5.98 -9.81
CA PHE A 139 -9.53 -5.00 -10.54
C PHE A 139 -8.97 -5.60 -11.83
N GLU A 140 -8.98 -4.81 -12.90
CA GLU A 140 -8.44 -5.19 -14.21
C GLU A 140 -7.55 -4.08 -14.75
N PHE A 141 -6.56 -4.46 -15.58
CA PHE A 141 -5.73 -3.47 -16.27
C PHE A 141 -6.57 -2.62 -17.21
N ASP A 142 -6.27 -1.32 -17.26
CA ASP A 142 -6.90 -0.41 -18.21
C ASP A 142 -5.99 -0.04 -19.40
N GLY A 143 -4.77 -0.59 -19.45
CA GLY A 143 -3.79 -0.34 -20.50
C GLY A 143 -2.87 0.85 -20.25
N THR A 144 -3.00 1.53 -19.13
CA THR A 144 -2.16 2.68 -18.78
C THR A 144 -0.94 2.24 -17.98
N GLN A 145 0.21 2.75 -18.36
CA GLN A 145 1.51 2.47 -17.74
C GLN A 145 2.22 3.79 -17.44
N LYS A 146 2.99 3.82 -16.35
CA LYS A 146 3.90 4.92 -16.06
C LYS A 146 5.26 4.41 -15.57
N LEU A 147 6.29 5.21 -15.77
CA LEU A 147 7.63 4.94 -15.27
C LEU A 147 7.97 5.97 -14.20
N HIS A 148 8.67 5.53 -13.16
CA HIS A 148 9.14 6.39 -12.08
C HIS A 148 10.65 6.62 -12.20
N PRO A 149 11.10 7.77 -12.73
CA PRO A 149 12.53 8.03 -12.91
C PRO A 149 13.32 7.99 -11.59
N ASP A 150 12.71 8.43 -10.49
CA ASP A 150 13.36 8.46 -9.17
C ASP A 150 13.53 7.06 -8.56
N TRP A 151 12.86 6.05 -9.11
CA TRP A 151 12.90 4.66 -8.67
C TRP A 151 13.39 3.74 -9.78
N GLU A 152 14.50 4.13 -10.41
CA GLU A 152 15.16 3.32 -11.46
C GLU A 152 14.21 2.97 -12.61
N ASN A 153 13.31 3.89 -12.98
CA ASN A 153 12.27 3.69 -13.98
C ASN A 153 11.34 2.51 -13.67
N LEU A 154 11.01 2.31 -12.38
CA LEU A 154 10.01 1.31 -11.98
C LEU A 154 8.76 1.50 -12.83
N SER A 155 8.35 0.42 -13.51
CA SER A 155 7.13 0.40 -14.31
C SER A 155 5.94 0.06 -13.44
N GLU A 156 4.94 0.94 -13.45
CA GLU A 156 3.65 0.66 -12.84
C GLU A 156 2.55 0.63 -13.89
N VAL A 157 1.58 -0.23 -13.68
CA VAL A 157 0.38 -0.35 -14.50
C VAL A 157 -0.84 -0.01 -13.66
N ARG A 158 -1.85 0.58 -14.30
CA ARG A 158 -3.08 0.96 -13.60
C ARG A 158 -4.09 -0.18 -13.66
N MET A 159 -4.72 -0.42 -12.51
CA MET A 159 -5.85 -1.34 -12.41
C MET A 159 -7.08 -0.59 -11.90
N VAL A 160 -8.23 -0.98 -12.38
CA VAL A 160 -9.51 -0.29 -12.13
C VAL A 160 -10.61 -1.32 -11.86
N ARG A 161 -11.46 -0.97 -10.94
CA ARG A 161 -12.64 -1.77 -10.61
C ARG A 161 -13.90 -0.91 -10.63
#